data_2a9a99b3c82a1241042e93dfa5184314
#
_entry.id   2a9a99b3c82a1241042e93dfa5184314
#
_cell.length_a   1.000
_cell.length_b   1.000
_cell.length_c   1.000
_cell.angle_alpha   90.00
_cell.angle_beta   90.00
_cell.angle_gamma   90.00
#
_symmetry.space_group_name_H-M   'P 1'
#
loop_
_entity.id
_entity.type
_entity.pdbx_description
1 polymer ?
#
loop_
_entity_poly.entity_id
_entity_poly.type
_entity_poly.pdbx_seq_one_letter_code
_entity_poly.pdbx_strand_id
1 'polypeptide(L)'
;MLVWLLRCSSVQSDIAKVPEWAQDAIWYQIFPERFRNGDPSNDPTIETLEGTWPYDKQSEWAITPWTDDWYKLQPWEEKNAQGFYYNAQLRRYGGDIQGIIDKLDYLQELGVNAIYLNPVFESASSHKYGATMYRHIDNNFGPDPAGDIEIWNSENPTDPLTWQWTAADRLFLKLIDEVHARDMKIIIDGVFNHVGIPFWAFQDVRQKGRQSEYCDWFIIKSFDDPATPEDEFEYQGWYGVTDLPEIWEDENGPGQTFREHIHNIVKRWGDPNGDGDPSDGIDGWRLDVAEMVRKEFWRDFRKWVRDVNPEAYLTGEVWWKDFHNNVMFNAAPWLQGDIFDAVMNYRFADAMLKAFVDKKDQIKPSQLDKLL
;
A
#
# COMPACT_ATOMS: atom_id res chain seq x y z
N MET A 1 61.25 -8.64 23.66
CA MET A 1 59.86 -8.67 24.20
C MET A 1 58.99 -7.85 23.26
N LEU A 2 58.40 -8.51 22.27
CA LEU A 2 57.57 -7.86 21.24
C LEU A 2 56.12 -7.84 21.75
N VAL A 3 55.59 -6.65 22.01
CA VAL A 3 54.20 -6.45 22.41
C VAL A 3 53.36 -6.36 21.08
N TRP A 4 52.57 -7.35 20.81
CA TRP A 4 51.54 -7.31 19.77
C TRP A 4 50.36 -6.50 20.29
N LEU A 5 50.19 -5.28 19.77
CA LEU A 5 48.93 -4.54 19.90
C LEU A 5 47.89 -5.13 18.94
N LEU A 6 47.01 -5.95 19.46
CA LEU A 6 45.76 -6.32 18.83
C LEU A 6 44.91 -5.03 18.73
N ARG A 7 44.86 -4.44 17.54
CA ARG A 7 43.79 -3.50 17.22
C ARG A 7 42.49 -4.29 17.15
N CYS A 8 41.67 -4.20 18.19
CA CYS A 8 40.26 -4.47 18.07
C CYS A 8 39.67 -3.39 17.14
N SER A 9 39.53 -3.70 15.86
CA SER A 9 38.61 -2.94 15.03
C SER A 9 37.22 -3.27 15.56
N SER A 10 36.62 -2.34 16.30
CA SER A 10 35.20 -2.33 16.52
C SER A 10 34.54 -2.35 15.13
N VAL A 11 33.92 -3.44 14.76
CA VAL A 11 32.90 -3.45 13.74
C VAL A 11 31.77 -2.60 14.35
N GLN A 12 31.86 -1.29 14.15
CA GLN A 12 30.75 -0.41 14.30
C GLN A 12 29.79 -0.88 13.20
N SER A 13 28.74 -1.60 13.58
CA SER A 13 27.64 -1.89 12.66
C SER A 13 27.23 -0.52 12.09
N ASP A 14 27.37 -0.34 10.78
CA ASP A 14 26.75 0.76 10.08
C ASP A 14 25.24 0.59 10.25
N ILE A 15 24.72 1.06 11.38
CA ILE A 15 23.29 1.26 11.56
C ILE A 15 22.92 2.28 10.50
N ALA A 16 22.19 1.83 9.48
CA ALA A 16 21.80 2.69 8.38
C ALA A 16 21.06 3.90 8.97
N LYS A 17 21.57 5.09 8.68
CA LYS A 17 21.01 6.35 9.17
C LYS A 17 19.62 6.56 8.58
N VAL A 18 18.68 6.98 9.42
CA VAL A 18 17.39 7.55 8.95
C VAL A 18 17.72 8.75 8.04
N PRO A 19 17.08 8.90 6.87
CA PRO A 19 17.30 10.05 6.01
C PRO A 19 17.11 11.37 6.73
N GLU A 20 17.99 12.35 6.50
CA GLU A 20 17.94 13.62 7.22
C GLU A 20 16.63 14.36 7.02
N TRP A 21 16.10 14.34 5.77
CA TRP A 21 14.84 14.98 5.46
C TRP A 21 13.65 14.43 6.28
N ALA A 22 13.68 13.14 6.65
CA ALA A 22 12.59 12.50 7.39
C ALA A 22 12.53 12.92 8.87
N GLN A 23 13.62 13.49 9.41
CA GLN A 23 13.70 13.92 10.82
C GLN A 23 12.86 15.17 11.09
N ASP A 24 12.73 16.04 10.09
CA ASP A 24 11.97 17.29 10.15
C ASP A 24 10.68 17.23 9.31
N ALA A 25 10.25 16.03 8.93
CA ALA A 25 9.08 15.82 8.06
C ALA A 25 7.78 16.14 8.79
N ILE A 26 6.96 16.98 8.16
CA ILE A 26 5.56 17.24 8.53
C ILE A 26 4.70 16.48 7.53
N TRP A 27 4.21 15.32 7.98
CA TRP A 27 3.50 14.38 7.13
C TRP A 27 2.04 14.75 6.92
N TYR A 28 1.56 14.56 5.69
CA TYR A 28 0.15 14.53 5.38
C TYR A 28 -0.20 13.23 4.65
N GLN A 29 -1.10 12.44 5.24
CA GLN A 29 -1.59 11.22 4.63
C GLN A 29 -2.76 11.52 3.72
N ILE A 30 -2.72 11.01 2.49
CA ILE A 30 -3.78 11.15 1.50
C ILE A 30 -4.36 9.77 1.17
N PHE A 31 -5.67 9.66 1.25
CA PHE A 31 -6.45 8.57 0.67
C PHE A 31 -6.94 9.06 -0.71
N PRO A 32 -6.28 8.69 -1.83
CA PRO A 32 -6.48 9.34 -3.12
C PRO A 32 -7.94 9.38 -3.55
N GLU A 33 -8.63 8.24 -3.54
CA GLU A 33 -10.02 8.09 -3.94
C GLU A 33 -10.99 9.01 -3.17
N ARG A 34 -10.60 9.45 -1.96
CA ARG A 34 -11.40 10.30 -1.07
C ARG A 34 -10.82 11.68 -0.83
N PHE A 35 -9.84 12.12 -1.59
CA PHE A 35 -9.20 13.41 -1.37
C PHE A 35 -9.81 14.51 -2.21
N ARG A 36 -9.75 14.41 -3.53
CA ARG A 36 -10.30 15.36 -4.47
C ARG A 36 -10.46 14.72 -5.85
N ASN A 37 -11.63 14.86 -6.44
CA ASN A 37 -11.87 14.57 -7.84
C ASN A 37 -11.34 15.76 -8.68
N GLY A 38 -10.28 15.54 -9.43
CA GLY A 38 -9.65 16.52 -10.30
C GLY A 38 -10.09 16.38 -11.76
N ASP A 39 -10.49 15.18 -12.16
CA ASP A 39 -10.93 14.85 -13.50
C ASP A 39 -12.15 13.89 -13.46
N PRO A 40 -13.38 14.42 -13.51
CA PRO A 40 -14.58 13.56 -13.51
C PRO A 40 -14.71 12.63 -14.72
N SER A 41 -13.86 12.75 -15.73
CA SER A 41 -13.91 11.85 -16.90
C SER A 41 -13.30 10.47 -16.63
N ASN A 42 -12.53 10.33 -15.55
CA ASN A 42 -11.93 9.06 -15.10
C ASN A 42 -12.69 8.40 -13.95
N ASP A 43 -13.81 8.97 -13.55
CA ASP A 43 -14.61 8.46 -12.43
C ASP A 43 -14.86 6.95 -12.53
N PRO A 44 -14.73 6.20 -11.42
CA PRO A 44 -15.09 4.79 -11.39
C PRO A 44 -16.52 4.53 -11.84
N THR A 45 -16.76 3.37 -12.45
CA THR A 45 -18.08 2.86 -12.77
C THR A 45 -18.42 1.64 -11.92
N ILE A 46 -19.65 1.13 -12.01
CA ILE A 46 -20.03 -0.08 -11.27
C ILE A 46 -19.17 -1.28 -11.66
N GLU A 47 -18.74 -1.34 -12.93
CA GLU A 47 -17.90 -2.41 -13.46
C GLU A 47 -16.51 -2.41 -12.83
N THR A 48 -15.96 -1.24 -12.48
CA THR A 48 -14.63 -1.13 -11.83
C THR A 48 -14.61 -1.65 -10.40
N LEU A 49 -15.79 -1.94 -9.81
CA LEU A 49 -15.92 -2.56 -8.49
C LEU A 49 -15.92 -4.09 -8.57
N GLU A 50 -15.79 -4.68 -9.76
CA GLU A 50 -15.78 -6.15 -9.89
C GLU A 50 -14.55 -6.77 -9.22
N GLY A 51 -14.78 -7.82 -8.44
CA GLY A 51 -13.71 -8.53 -7.72
C GLY A 51 -13.43 -8.02 -6.30
N THR A 52 -14.27 -7.15 -5.76
CA THR A 52 -14.21 -6.74 -4.34
C THR A 52 -15.56 -6.89 -3.64
N TRP A 53 -15.51 -7.19 -2.35
CA TRP A 53 -16.71 -7.24 -1.51
C TRP A 53 -17.42 -5.86 -1.51
N PRO A 54 -18.75 -5.80 -1.55
CA PRO A 54 -19.73 -6.89 -1.39
C PRO A 54 -20.19 -7.56 -2.70
N TYR A 55 -19.49 -7.42 -3.82
CA TYR A 55 -19.80 -8.02 -5.14
C TYR A 55 -21.14 -7.58 -5.72
N ASP A 56 -21.67 -6.47 -5.24
CA ASP A 56 -22.98 -5.94 -5.62
C ASP A 56 -22.85 -5.13 -6.92
N LYS A 57 -23.63 -5.49 -7.93
CA LYS A 57 -23.71 -4.79 -9.22
C LYS A 57 -25.03 -4.02 -9.32
N GLN A 58 -25.22 -3.04 -8.44
CA GLN A 58 -26.44 -2.21 -8.43
C GLN A 58 -26.50 -1.34 -9.68
N SER A 59 -27.55 -1.49 -10.46
CA SER A 59 -27.76 -0.74 -11.71
C SER A 59 -27.91 0.77 -11.53
N GLU A 60 -28.24 1.23 -10.34
CA GLU A 60 -28.43 2.65 -10.00
C GLU A 60 -27.25 3.26 -9.23
N TRP A 61 -26.15 2.49 -9.08
CA TRP A 61 -24.94 2.98 -8.45
C TRP A 61 -24.41 4.24 -9.15
N ALA A 62 -23.88 5.17 -8.38
CA ALA A 62 -23.28 6.41 -8.86
C ALA A 62 -22.16 6.86 -7.91
N ILE A 63 -21.27 7.70 -8.43
CA ILE A 63 -20.25 8.40 -7.63
C ILE A 63 -20.94 9.10 -6.45
N THR A 64 -20.36 8.94 -5.28
CA THR A 64 -20.86 9.53 -4.04
C THR A 64 -20.36 10.96 -3.92
N PRO A 65 -21.24 11.98 -3.94
CA PRO A 65 -20.81 13.35 -3.74
C PRO A 65 -20.40 13.58 -2.29
N TRP A 66 -19.45 14.47 -2.03
CA TRP A 66 -19.19 14.96 -0.70
C TRP A 66 -20.42 15.68 -0.15
N THR A 67 -20.89 15.23 1.02
CA THR A 67 -22.01 15.82 1.77
C THR A 67 -21.54 16.24 3.15
N ASP A 68 -22.34 17.05 3.85
CA ASP A 68 -22.04 17.49 5.21
C ASP A 68 -22.18 16.34 6.25
N ASP A 69 -22.86 15.26 5.88
CA ASP A 69 -23.12 14.12 6.77
C ASP A 69 -22.57 12.82 6.16
N TRP A 70 -21.46 12.36 6.71
CA TRP A 70 -20.79 11.12 6.31
C TRP A 70 -21.71 9.89 6.43
N TYR A 71 -22.58 9.83 7.44
CA TYR A 71 -23.45 8.69 7.70
C TYR A 71 -24.77 8.71 6.94
N LYS A 72 -25.05 9.79 6.20
CA LYS A 72 -26.24 9.89 5.38
C LYS A 72 -26.13 8.98 4.17
N LEU A 73 -27.15 8.11 3.99
CA LEU A 73 -27.25 7.26 2.79
C LEU A 73 -27.55 8.12 1.56
N GLN A 74 -26.96 7.72 0.43
CA GLN A 74 -27.26 8.28 -0.88
C GLN A 74 -28.56 7.68 -1.42
N PRO A 75 -29.27 8.33 -2.38
CA PRO A 75 -30.53 7.80 -2.91
C PRO A 75 -30.45 6.37 -3.47
N TRP A 76 -29.32 6.00 -4.07
CA TRP A 76 -29.12 4.63 -4.56
C TRP A 76 -28.88 3.61 -3.42
N GLU A 77 -28.27 4.05 -2.31
CA GLU A 77 -28.04 3.22 -1.11
C GLU A 77 -29.34 2.95 -0.34
N GLU A 78 -30.26 3.91 -0.30
CA GLU A 78 -31.57 3.73 0.33
C GLU A 78 -32.41 2.65 -0.37
N LYS A 79 -32.22 2.46 -1.68
CA LYS A 79 -32.98 1.53 -2.50
C LYS A 79 -32.56 0.05 -2.33
N ASN A 80 -31.29 -0.20 -1.98
CA ASN A 80 -30.81 -1.58 -1.83
C ASN A 80 -31.17 -2.22 -0.48
N ALA A 81 -31.78 -1.48 0.44
CA ALA A 81 -32.19 -1.92 1.78
C ALA A 81 -31.05 -2.48 2.65
N GLN A 82 -29.80 -2.21 2.30
CA GLN A 82 -28.61 -2.55 3.09
C GLN A 82 -28.25 -1.42 4.05
N GLY A 83 -27.54 -1.74 5.11
CA GLY A 83 -27.08 -0.74 6.08
C GLY A 83 -25.91 0.10 5.59
N PHE A 84 -25.57 1.16 6.35
CA PHE A 84 -24.47 2.07 6.05
C PHE A 84 -23.14 1.36 5.79
N TYR A 85 -22.76 0.40 6.65
CA TYR A 85 -21.46 -0.27 6.52
C TYR A 85 -21.32 -1.13 5.25
N TYR A 86 -22.42 -1.70 4.77
CA TYR A 86 -22.43 -2.38 3.47
C TYR A 86 -22.22 -1.38 2.33
N ASN A 87 -23.01 -0.32 2.31
CA ASN A 87 -22.96 0.68 1.26
C ASN A 87 -21.66 1.50 1.27
N ALA A 88 -21.06 1.73 2.44
CA ALA A 88 -19.77 2.43 2.54
C ALA A 88 -18.64 1.73 1.77
N GLN A 89 -18.71 0.40 1.60
CA GLN A 89 -17.74 -0.35 0.79
C GLN A 89 -17.92 -0.13 -0.71
N LEU A 90 -19.15 0.16 -1.13
CA LEU A 90 -19.47 0.46 -2.53
C LEU A 90 -19.18 1.92 -2.91
N ARG A 91 -19.07 2.81 -1.93
CA ARG A 91 -18.86 4.24 -2.19
C ARG A 91 -17.55 4.49 -2.91
N ARG A 92 -17.62 5.32 -3.95
CA ARG A 92 -16.49 5.95 -4.62
C ARG A 92 -16.76 7.43 -4.72
N TYR A 93 -15.75 8.25 -4.47
CA TYR A 93 -15.82 9.70 -4.49
C TYR A 93 -15.10 10.30 -5.71
N GLY A 94 -14.43 9.45 -6.50
CA GLY A 94 -13.74 9.85 -7.72
C GLY A 94 -12.47 10.67 -7.47
N GLY A 95 -11.88 10.58 -6.27
CA GLY A 95 -10.58 11.22 -6.03
C GLY A 95 -9.49 10.59 -6.88
N ASP A 96 -8.59 11.41 -7.42
CA ASP A 96 -7.59 11.05 -8.42
C ASP A 96 -6.25 11.78 -8.24
N ILE A 97 -5.26 11.43 -9.07
CA ILE A 97 -3.92 12.05 -9.03
C ILE A 97 -3.98 13.53 -9.45
N GLN A 98 -4.83 13.89 -10.40
CA GLN A 98 -4.99 15.32 -10.78
C GLN A 98 -5.52 16.14 -9.61
N GLY A 99 -6.46 15.61 -8.85
CA GLY A 99 -6.98 16.25 -7.65
C GLY A 99 -5.91 16.46 -6.57
N ILE A 100 -4.95 15.54 -6.45
CA ILE A 100 -3.80 15.70 -5.55
C ILE A 100 -2.90 16.83 -6.07
N ILE A 101 -2.55 16.83 -7.36
CA ILE A 101 -1.74 17.90 -7.99
C ILE A 101 -2.38 19.26 -7.76
N ASP A 102 -3.68 19.39 -7.95
CA ASP A 102 -4.44 20.64 -7.75
C ASP A 102 -4.36 21.19 -6.31
N LYS A 103 -3.97 20.35 -5.35
CA LYS A 103 -3.93 20.71 -3.93
C LYS A 103 -2.52 20.80 -3.35
N LEU A 104 -1.48 20.64 -4.15
CA LEU A 104 -0.10 20.73 -3.65
C LEU A 104 0.24 22.09 -3.05
N ASP A 105 -0.20 23.18 -3.66
CA ASP A 105 0.01 24.52 -3.11
C ASP A 105 -0.68 24.70 -1.74
N TYR A 106 -1.90 24.18 -1.60
CA TYR A 106 -2.61 24.18 -0.31
C TYR A 106 -1.83 23.39 0.75
N LEU A 107 -1.28 22.21 0.41
CA LEU A 107 -0.49 21.39 1.33
C LEU A 107 0.80 22.10 1.73
N GLN A 108 1.49 22.73 0.77
CA GLN A 108 2.68 23.53 1.04
C GLN A 108 2.39 24.73 1.94
N GLU A 109 1.30 25.49 1.68
CA GLU A 109 0.85 26.60 2.53
C GLU A 109 0.49 26.14 3.96
N LEU A 110 -0.01 24.90 4.12
CA LEU A 110 -0.27 24.29 5.42
C LEU A 110 1.02 23.93 6.18
N GLY A 111 2.17 23.98 5.51
CA GLY A 111 3.48 23.62 6.07
C GLY A 111 3.83 22.14 5.94
N VAL A 112 3.09 21.39 5.13
CA VAL A 112 3.41 19.98 4.80
C VAL A 112 4.65 19.95 3.92
N ASN A 113 5.59 19.07 4.24
CA ASN A 113 6.78 18.83 3.43
C ASN A 113 7.01 17.34 3.10
N ALA A 114 6.10 16.47 3.53
CA ALA A 114 6.12 15.04 3.19
C ALA A 114 4.69 14.50 3.02
N ILE A 115 4.45 13.81 1.91
CA ILE A 115 3.16 13.20 1.58
C ILE A 115 3.29 11.68 1.67
N TYR A 116 2.36 11.05 2.38
CA TYR A 116 2.16 9.62 2.32
C TYR A 116 0.85 9.33 1.59
N LEU A 117 0.91 8.59 0.49
CA LEU A 117 -0.27 8.13 -0.22
C LEU A 117 -0.65 6.72 0.26
N ASN A 118 -1.91 6.55 0.68
CA ASN A 118 -2.53 5.22 0.76
C ASN A 118 -2.38 4.52 -0.60
N PRO A 119 -2.59 3.18 -0.69
CA PRO A 119 -2.26 2.44 -1.90
C PRO A 119 -2.77 3.10 -3.17
N VAL A 120 -1.90 3.17 -4.18
CA VAL A 120 -2.17 3.81 -5.48
C VAL A 120 -2.21 2.82 -6.65
N PHE A 121 -1.80 1.58 -6.41
CA PHE A 121 -1.76 0.56 -7.44
C PHE A 121 -3.16 0.09 -7.83
N GLU A 122 -3.29 -0.44 -9.04
CA GLU A 122 -4.55 -0.94 -9.59
C GLU A 122 -5.25 -1.90 -8.61
N SER A 123 -6.52 -1.60 -8.31
CA SER A 123 -7.33 -2.39 -7.38
C SER A 123 -8.81 -2.06 -7.51
N ALA A 124 -9.66 -3.07 -7.48
CA ALA A 124 -11.12 -2.92 -7.47
C ALA A 124 -11.67 -2.29 -6.17
N SER A 125 -10.95 -2.42 -5.04
CA SER A 125 -11.40 -1.88 -3.76
C SER A 125 -11.22 -0.37 -3.65
N SER A 126 -12.07 0.32 -2.88
CA SER A 126 -11.96 1.78 -2.68
C SER A 126 -10.67 2.18 -1.99
N HIS A 127 -10.17 1.32 -1.11
CA HIS A 127 -8.97 1.56 -0.31
C HIS A 127 -7.67 1.09 -0.99
N LYS A 128 -7.78 0.35 -2.11
CA LYS A 128 -6.67 -0.15 -2.92
C LYS A 128 -5.71 -1.13 -2.21
N TYR A 129 -6.01 -1.60 -0.98
CA TYR A 129 -5.19 -2.62 -0.30
C TYR A 129 -5.30 -4.01 -0.92
N GLY A 130 -6.30 -4.28 -1.76
CA GLY A 130 -6.39 -5.50 -2.56
C GLY A 130 -5.84 -5.26 -3.96
N ALA A 131 -4.53 -5.08 -4.12
CA ALA A 131 -3.92 -4.81 -5.43
C ALA A 131 -4.18 -5.93 -6.44
N THR A 132 -4.41 -5.55 -7.70
CA THR A 132 -4.49 -6.49 -8.84
C THR A 132 -3.17 -6.59 -9.58
N MET A 133 -2.31 -5.60 -9.40
CA MET A 133 -0.92 -5.54 -9.87
C MET A 133 -0.18 -4.41 -9.14
N TYR A 134 1.16 -4.45 -9.17
CA TYR A 134 2.01 -3.41 -8.57
C TYR A 134 2.77 -2.57 -9.61
N ARG A 135 2.71 -2.99 -10.89
CA ARG A 135 3.48 -2.32 -11.95
C ARG A 135 2.78 -1.08 -12.52
N HIS A 136 1.48 -0.88 -12.21
CA HIS A 136 0.70 0.26 -12.68
C HIS A 136 -0.10 0.92 -11.56
N ILE A 137 -0.24 2.23 -11.68
CA ILE A 137 -1.18 3.04 -10.91
C ILE A 137 -2.61 2.68 -11.34
N ASP A 138 -3.55 2.79 -10.42
CA ASP A 138 -4.98 2.55 -10.69
C ASP A 138 -5.47 3.43 -11.85
N ASN A 139 -6.13 2.81 -12.82
CA ASN A 139 -6.55 3.50 -14.03
C ASN A 139 -7.57 4.61 -13.79
N ASN A 140 -8.40 4.50 -12.74
CA ASN A 140 -9.31 5.56 -12.34
C ASN A 140 -8.61 6.75 -11.66
N PHE A 141 -7.30 6.65 -11.41
CA PHE A 141 -6.48 7.77 -10.94
C PHE A 141 -5.83 8.57 -12.08
N GLY A 142 -5.95 8.10 -13.32
CA GLY A 142 -5.35 8.69 -14.52
C GLY A 142 -6.38 9.09 -15.59
N PRO A 143 -5.94 9.83 -16.62
CA PRO A 143 -6.87 10.48 -17.57
C PRO A 143 -7.40 9.56 -18.68
N ASP A 144 -6.92 8.29 -18.79
CA ASP A 144 -7.33 7.38 -19.86
C ASP A 144 -7.49 5.95 -19.35
N PRO A 145 -8.51 5.66 -18.54
CA PRO A 145 -8.72 4.33 -17.98
C PRO A 145 -8.82 3.20 -19.01
N ALA A 146 -9.40 3.47 -20.17
CA ALA A 146 -9.55 2.46 -21.22
C ALA A 146 -8.23 2.16 -21.93
N GLY A 147 -7.44 3.19 -22.26
CA GLY A 147 -6.12 3.01 -22.87
C GLY A 147 -5.13 2.34 -21.91
N ASP A 148 -5.23 2.57 -20.62
CA ASP A 148 -4.43 1.90 -19.61
C ASP A 148 -4.69 0.39 -19.57
N ILE A 149 -5.97 -0.04 -19.68
CA ILE A 149 -6.34 -1.45 -19.78
C ILE A 149 -5.74 -2.11 -21.03
N GLU A 150 -5.74 -1.43 -22.17
CA GLU A 150 -5.15 -1.95 -23.42
C GLU A 150 -3.63 -2.16 -23.25
N ILE A 151 -2.95 -1.23 -22.58
CA ILE A 151 -1.50 -1.30 -22.32
C ILE A 151 -1.20 -2.52 -21.47
N TRP A 152 -1.75 -2.62 -20.27
CA TRP A 152 -1.37 -3.70 -19.34
C TRP A 152 -1.79 -5.09 -19.83
N ASN A 153 -2.83 -5.20 -20.66
CA ASN A 153 -3.21 -6.45 -21.31
C ASN A 153 -2.23 -6.92 -22.40
N SER A 154 -1.39 -6.01 -22.91
CA SER A 154 -0.35 -6.31 -23.89
C SER A 154 0.97 -6.76 -23.29
N GLU A 155 1.13 -6.65 -21.96
CA GLU A 155 2.36 -6.89 -21.23
C GLU A 155 2.47 -8.32 -20.70
N ASN A 156 3.73 -8.75 -20.47
CA ASN A 156 4.00 -9.88 -19.60
C ASN A 156 4.21 -9.39 -18.16
N PRO A 157 3.34 -9.75 -17.20
CA PRO A 157 3.43 -9.23 -15.83
C PRO A 157 4.74 -9.53 -15.09
N THR A 158 5.48 -10.56 -15.50
CA THR A 158 6.77 -10.94 -14.88
C THR A 158 8.00 -10.46 -15.65
N ASP A 159 7.82 -9.90 -16.85
CA ASP A 159 8.93 -9.40 -17.64
C ASP A 159 8.95 -7.86 -17.69
N PRO A 160 9.80 -7.21 -16.87
CA PRO A 160 9.88 -5.75 -16.81
C PRO A 160 10.22 -5.09 -18.14
N LEU A 161 10.83 -5.81 -19.09
CA LEU A 161 11.16 -5.28 -20.41
C LEU A 161 9.91 -5.05 -21.29
N THR A 162 8.79 -5.66 -20.92
CA THR A 162 7.50 -5.47 -21.62
C THR A 162 6.65 -4.37 -21.01
N TRP A 163 6.99 -3.91 -19.79
CA TRP A 163 6.18 -2.93 -19.08
C TRP A 163 6.28 -1.55 -19.70
N GLN A 164 5.15 -0.98 -19.98
CA GLN A 164 5.03 0.36 -20.53
C GLN A 164 4.53 1.32 -19.43
N TRP A 165 4.61 2.60 -19.68
CA TRP A 165 3.99 3.60 -18.82
C TRP A 165 2.56 3.88 -19.32
N THR A 166 1.56 3.65 -18.48
CA THR A 166 0.17 4.01 -18.74
C THR A 166 -0.06 5.54 -18.64
N ALA A 167 -1.24 6.02 -18.95
CA ALA A 167 -1.57 7.42 -18.74
C ALA A 167 -1.64 7.77 -17.25
N ALA A 168 -2.16 6.85 -16.42
CA ALA A 168 -2.16 6.99 -14.96
C ALA A 168 -0.74 7.02 -14.39
N ASP A 169 0.13 6.12 -14.85
CA ASP A 169 1.55 6.13 -14.43
C ASP A 169 2.23 7.45 -14.75
N ARG A 170 2.08 7.95 -15.98
CA ARG A 170 2.68 9.24 -16.39
C ARG A 170 2.16 10.40 -15.57
N LEU A 171 0.88 10.40 -15.21
CA LEU A 171 0.31 11.43 -14.35
C LEU A 171 0.87 11.31 -12.92
N PHE A 172 1.12 10.08 -12.44
CA PHE A 172 1.76 9.86 -11.15
C PHE A 172 3.23 10.30 -11.14
N LEU A 173 4.00 10.04 -12.21
CA LEU A 173 5.36 10.57 -12.34
C LEU A 173 5.34 12.12 -12.35
N LYS A 174 4.38 12.74 -13.03
CA LYS A 174 4.18 14.19 -12.96
C LYS A 174 3.85 14.66 -11.53
N LEU A 175 3.07 13.90 -10.76
CA LEU A 175 2.82 14.22 -9.34
C LEU A 175 4.14 14.23 -8.55
N ILE A 176 5.02 13.25 -8.76
CA ILE A 176 6.34 13.19 -8.12
C ILE A 176 7.14 14.46 -8.46
N ASP A 177 7.23 14.82 -9.73
CA ASP A 177 7.93 16.03 -10.19
C ASP A 177 7.37 17.29 -9.52
N GLU A 178 6.04 17.43 -9.45
CA GLU A 178 5.37 18.58 -8.85
C GLU A 178 5.57 18.67 -7.33
N VAL A 179 5.66 17.52 -6.65
CA VAL A 179 5.98 17.42 -5.22
C VAL A 179 7.43 17.86 -4.98
N HIS A 180 8.36 17.33 -5.76
CA HIS A 180 9.79 17.66 -5.66
C HIS A 180 10.07 19.11 -6.03
N ALA A 181 9.36 19.69 -7.02
CA ALA A 181 9.47 21.10 -7.37
C ALA A 181 9.09 22.06 -6.23
N ARG A 182 8.38 21.55 -5.20
CA ARG A 182 8.01 22.30 -3.98
C ARG A 182 8.88 21.98 -2.78
N ASP A 183 10.02 21.31 -2.98
CA ASP A 183 10.89 20.81 -1.92
C ASP A 183 10.17 19.87 -0.93
N MET A 184 9.12 19.18 -1.39
CA MET A 184 8.39 18.18 -0.62
C MET A 184 8.83 16.76 -1.00
N LYS A 185 8.47 15.78 -0.16
CA LYS A 185 8.76 14.36 -0.34
C LYS A 185 7.48 13.56 -0.47
N ILE A 186 7.56 12.41 -1.18
CA ILE A 186 6.41 11.55 -1.40
C ILE A 186 6.78 10.07 -1.19
N ILE A 187 6.00 9.39 -0.34
CA ILE A 187 6.09 7.93 -0.18
C ILE A 187 4.76 7.28 -0.52
N ILE A 188 4.80 6.02 -0.92
CA ILE A 188 3.62 5.22 -1.25
C ILE A 188 3.50 3.99 -0.37
N ASP A 189 2.31 3.39 -0.38
CA ASP A 189 2.00 2.18 0.39
C ASP A 189 2.42 0.92 -0.39
N GLY A 190 3.20 0.04 0.26
CA GLY A 190 3.59 -1.26 -0.23
C GLY A 190 2.82 -2.37 0.50
N VAL A 191 1.86 -2.99 -0.18
CA VAL A 191 1.02 -4.06 0.36
C VAL A 191 1.51 -5.39 -0.19
N PHE A 192 2.40 -6.08 0.54
CA PHE A 192 3.06 -7.30 0.06
C PHE A 192 2.72 -8.56 0.85
N ASN A 193 1.87 -8.45 1.88
CA ASN A 193 1.35 -9.59 2.63
C ASN A 193 0.20 -10.31 1.93
N HIS A 194 -0.60 -9.59 1.15
CA HIS A 194 -1.78 -10.09 0.47
C HIS A 194 -2.05 -9.30 -0.82
N VAL A 195 -2.95 -9.81 -1.64
CA VAL A 195 -3.38 -9.19 -2.91
C VAL A 195 -4.89 -9.19 -3.01
N GLY A 196 -5.47 -8.54 -4.02
CA GLY A 196 -6.88 -8.68 -4.35
C GLY A 196 -7.17 -9.97 -5.14
N ILE A 197 -8.42 -10.44 -5.14
CA ILE A 197 -8.84 -11.58 -5.97
C ILE A 197 -8.47 -11.40 -7.46
N PRO A 198 -8.63 -10.21 -8.07
CA PRO A 198 -8.27 -10.02 -9.48
C PRO A 198 -6.76 -9.99 -9.76
N PHE A 199 -5.90 -10.19 -8.76
CA PHE A 199 -4.45 -10.20 -8.98
C PHE A 199 -4.07 -11.25 -10.03
N TRP A 200 -3.33 -10.83 -11.04
CA TRP A 200 -3.07 -11.61 -12.26
C TRP A 200 -2.48 -13.01 -11.97
N ALA A 201 -1.53 -13.15 -11.03
CA ALA A 201 -0.95 -14.45 -10.68
C ALA A 201 -1.95 -15.33 -9.91
N PHE A 202 -2.80 -14.73 -9.06
CA PHE A 202 -3.86 -15.47 -8.37
C PHE A 202 -4.92 -15.99 -9.34
N GLN A 203 -5.28 -15.20 -10.35
CA GLN A 203 -6.19 -15.63 -11.41
C GLN A 203 -5.58 -16.74 -12.28
N ASP A 204 -4.27 -16.70 -12.55
CA ASP A 204 -3.56 -17.77 -13.24
C ASP A 204 -3.63 -19.10 -12.44
N VAL A 205 -3.42 -19.02 -11.10
CA VAL A 205 -3.57 -20.21 -10.22
C VAL A 205 -5.00 -20.75 -10.24
N ARG A 206 -6.01 -19.89 -10.19
CA ARG A 206 -7.41 -20.31 -10.28
C ARG A 206 -7.76 -21.00 -11.59
N GLN A 207 -7.21 -20.50 -12.70
CA GLN A 207 -7.50 -21.04 -14.04
C GLN A 207 -6.72 -22.32 -14.35
N LYS A 208 -5.44 -22.39 -13.98
CA LYS A 208 -4.53 -23.49 -14.35
C LYS A 208 -4.36 -24.54 -13.24
N GLY A 209 -4.86 -24.26 -12.04
CA GLY A 209 -4.69 -25.12 -10.89
C GLY A 209 -3.21 -25.40 -10.62
N ARG A 210 -2.87 -26.66 -10.37
CA ARG A 210 -1.49 -27.09 -10.08
C ARG A 210 -0.48 -26.88 -11.20
N GLN A 211 -0.94 -26.48 -12.41
CA GLN A 211 -0.08 -26.22 -13.56
C GLN A 211 0.38 -24.75 -13.61
N SER A 212 -0.15 -23.89 -12.78
CA SER A 212 0.31 -22.50 -12.66
C SER A 212 1.73 -22.46 -12.08
N GLU A 213 2.56 -21.59 -12.64
CA GLU A 213 3.91 -21.29 -12.13
C GLU A 213 3.89 -20.46 -10.84
N TYR A 214 2.71 -19.96 -10.43
CA TYR A 214 2.53 -19.06 -9.29
C TYR A 214 1.86 -19.76 -8.09
N CYS A 215 1.74 -21.10 -8.08
CA CYS A 215 1.13 -21.83 -6.97
C CYS A 215 1.86 -21.62 -5.63
N ASP A 216 3.16 -21.36 -5.68
CA ASP A 216 4.01 -21.11 -4.52
C ASP A 216 3.97 -19.65 -4.02
N TRP A 217 3.20 -18.79 -4.71
CA TRP A 217 2.98 -17.42 -4.25
C TRP A 217 1.87 -17.31 -3.20
N PHE A 218 0.99 -18.31 -3.10
CA PHE A 218 -0.22 -18.26 -2.29
C PHE A 218 -0.37 -19.46 -1.37
N ILE A 219 -1.13 -19.28 -0.29
CA ILE A 219 -1.48 -20.37 0.63
C ILE A 219 -2.73 -21.07 0.08
N ILE A 220 -2.54 -22.02 -0.85
CA ILE A 220 -3.62 -22.81 -1.44
C ILE A 220 -3.89 -24.04 -0.57
N LYS A 221 -5.15 -24.23 -0.15
CA LYS A 221 -5.61 -25.35 0.68
C LYS A 221 -6.10 -26.51 -0.17
N SER A 222 -6.91 -26.22 -1.20
CA SER A 222 -7.38 -27.19 -2.19
C SER A 222 -7.45 -26.56 -3.58
N PHE A 223 -7.28 -27.39 -4.61
CA PHE A 223 -7.49 -27.00 -5.98
C PHE A 223 -8.83 -27.55 -6.46
N ASP A 224 -9.48 -26.81 -7.34
CA ASP A 224 -10.70 -27.24 -8.00
C ASP A 224 -10.49 -28.53 -8.83
N ASP A 225 -11.46 -29.45 -8.76
CA ASP A 225 -11.53 -30.61 -9.65
C ASP A 225 -12.58 -30.35 -10.74
N PRO A 226 -12.18 -30.12 -11.99
CA PRO A 226 -13.11 -29.79 -13.07
C PRO A 226 -14.05 -30.95 -13.42
N ALA A 227 -13.88 -32.14 -12.81
CA ALA A 227 -14.80 -33.28 -12.95
C ALA A 227 -16.02 -33.18 -12.02
N THR A 228 -16.01 -32.33 -11.02
CA THR A 228 -17.12 -32.07 -10.10
C THR A 228 -17.84 -30.76 -10.45
N PRO A 229 -19.12 -30.61 -10.10
CA PRO A 229 -19.84 -29.36 -10.36
C PRO A 229 -19.61 -28.28 -9.31
N GLU A 230 -19.02 -28.60 -8.18
CA GLU A 230 -18.70 -27.73 -7.07
C GLU A 230 -17.33 -27.08 -7.31
N ASP A 231 -17.16 -25.81 -6.92
CA ASP A 231 -15.85 -25.14 -6.86
C ASP A 231 -15.17 -25.50 -5.53
N GLU A 232 -14.17 -26.39 -5.58
CA GLU A 232 -13.40 -26.80 -4.39
C GLU A 232 -12.13 -25.98 -4.20
N PHE A 233 -11.95 -24.87 -4.94
CA PHE A 233 -10.77 -24.02 -4.79
C PHE A 233 -10.79 -23.29 -3.46
N GLU A 234 -9.92 -23.69 -2.54
CA GLU A 234 -9.78 -23.07 -1.23
C GLU A 234 -8.37 -22.52 -1.03
N TYR A 235 -8.29 -21.35 -0.43
CA TYR A 235 -7.05 -20.65 -0.10
C TYR A 235 -7.16 -19.92 1.24
N GLN A 236 -6.05 -19.44 1.75
CA GLN A 236 -6.02 -18.57 2.90
C GLN A 236 -6.08 -17.11 2.48
N GLY A 237 -6.93 -16.34 3.14
CA GLY A 237 -6.93 -14.89 3.06
C GLY A 237 -6.46 -14.26 4.36
N TRP A 238 -6.00 -13.03 4.29
CA TRP A 238 -5.54 -12.23 5.42
C TRP A 238 -6.58 -12.19 6.55
N TYR A 239 -6.23 -12.67 7.74
CA TYR A 239 -7.16 -12.88 8.86
C TYR A 239 -8.45 -13.64 8.52
N GLY A 240 -8.43 -14.48 7.49
CA GLY A 240 -9.59 -15.22 7.01
C GLY A 240 -10.49 -14.43 6.05
N VAL A 241 -10.11 -13.22 5.67
CA VAL A 241 -10.79 -12.42 4.64
C VAL A 241 -10.40 -12.96 3.28
N THR A 242 -11.30 -13.71 2.64
CA THR A 242 -11.05 -14.37 1.36
C THR A 242 -10.88 -13.40 0.20
N ASP A 243 -11.34 -12.15 0.31
CA ASP A 243 -11.11 -11.09 -0.69
C ASP A 243 -9.65 -10.67 -0.80
N LEU A 244 -8.82 -11.06 0.17
CA LEU A 244 -7.42 -10.71 0.26
C LEU A 244 -6.54 -11.97 0.35
N PRO A 245 -6.33 -12.70 -0.77
CA PRO A 245 -5.45 -13.86 -0.82
C PRO A 245 -4.07 -13.56 -0.24
N GLU A 246 -3.66 -14.37 0.72
CA GLU A 246 -2.41 -14.17 1.47
C GLU A 246 -1.22 -14.76 0.70
N ILE A 247 -0.11 -14.02 0.68
CA ILE A 247 1.15 -14.46 0.09
C ILE A 247 1.77 -15.52 1.00
N TRP A 248 2.21 -16.63 0.40
CA TRP A 248 2.89 -17.71 1.12
C TRP A 248 4.33 -17.32 1.46
N GLU A 249 4.76 -17.72 2.65
CA GLU A 249 6.12 -17.50 3.15
C GLU A 249 6.70 -18.75 3.82
N ASP A 250 8.00 -18.96 3.64
CA ASP A 250 8.80 -19.86 4.48
C ASP A 250 9.53 -19.08 5.60
N GLU A 251 10.56 -19.69 6.21
CA GLU A 251 11.37 -19.01 7.23
C GLU A 251 12.18 -17.82 6.70
N ASN A 252 12.35 -17.69 5.38
CA ASN A 252 13.11 -16.62 4.72
C ASN A 252 12.21 -15.55 4.10
N GLY A 253 10.90 -15.78 4.08
CA GLY A 253 9.90 -14.90 3.47
C GLY A 253 9.25 -15.49 2.22
N PRO A 254 8.65 -14.65 1.36
CA PRO A 254 8.00 -15.08 0.13
C PRO A 254 8.94 -15.82 -0.82
N GLY A 255 8.37 -16.64 -1.71
CA GLY A 255 9.11 -17.38 -2.72
C GLY A 255 9.97 -16.50 -3.63
N GLN A 256 11.03 -17.08 -4.20
CA GLN A 256 12.06 -16.34 -4.96
C GLN A 256 11.45 -15.52 -6.12
N THR A 257 10.52 -16.10 -6.88
CA THR A 257 9.92 -15.43 -8.05
C THR A 257 9.03 -14.25 -7.65
N PHE A 258 8.31 -14.32 -6.50
CA PHE A 258 7.59 -13.19 -5.94
C PHE A 258 8.56 -12.07 -5.50
N ARG A 259 9.67 -12.44 -4.83
CA ARG A 259 10.70 -11.49 -4.40
C ARG A 259 11.34 -10.76 -5.59
N GLU A 260 11.63 -11.47 -6.68
CA GLU A 260 12.14 -10.89 -7.92
C GLU A 260 11.13 -9.92 -8.54
N HIS A 261 9.85 -10.27 -8.54
CA HIS A 261 8.79 -9.38 -8.99
C HIS A 261 8.76 -8.09 -8.16
N ILE A 262 8.74 -8.18 -6.82
CA ILE A 262 8.76 -7.00 -5.95
C ILE A 262 10.04 -6.17 -6.11
N HIS A 263 11.20 -6.80 -6.30
CA HIS A 263 12.45 -6.08 -6.58
C HIS A 263 12.36 -5.24 -7.87
N ASN A 264 11.71 -5.76 -8.91
CA ASN A 264 11.48 -5.00 -10.15
C ASN A 264 10.49 -3.84 -9.94
N ILE A 265 9.49 -4.02 -9.08
CA ILE A 265 8.55 -2.95 -8.67
C ILE A 265 9.30 -1.84 -7.92
N VAL A 266 10.21 -2.20 -7.01
CA VAL A 266 11.05 -1.21 -6.29
C VAL A 266 11.86 -0.37 -7.27
N LYS A 267 12.48 -0.99 -8.29
CA LYS A 267 13.22 -0.27 -9.33
C LYS A 267 12.32 0.65 -10.14
N ARG A 268 11.17 0.13 -10.59
CA ARG A 268 10.23 0.88 -11.44
C ARG A 268 9.80 2.19 -10.81
N TRP A 269 9.53 2.20 -9.51
CA TRP A 269 9.00 3.38 -8.82
C TRP A 269 10.09 4.22 -8.13
N GLY A 270 11.26 3.65 -7.90
CA GLY A 270 12.38 4.35 -7.24
C GLY A 270 13.34 5.04 -8.20
N ASP A 271 13.41 4.59 -9.46
CA ASP A 271 14.22 5.16 -10.55
C ASP A 271 13.50 4.86 -11.87
N PRO A 272 12.42 5.62 -12.18
CA PRO A 272 11.53 5.34 -13.30
C PRO A 272 12.21 5.39 -14.68
N ASN A 273 13.20 6.24 -14.88
CA ASN A 273 13.91 6.37 -16.14
C ASN A 273 15.11 5.41 -16.25
N GLY A 274 15.55 4.81 -15.12
CA GLY A 274 16.60 3.81 -15.06
C GLY A 274 18.00 4.36 -15.29
N ASP A 275 18.23 5.67 -15.04
CA ASP A 275 19.54 6.31 -15.29
C ASP A 275 20.48 6.26 -14.06
N GLY A 276 19.98 5.78 -12.93
CA GLY A 276 20.69 5.68 -11.65
C GLY A 276 20.63 6.94 -10.78
N ASP A 277 19.83 7.94 -11.18
CA ASP A 277 19.48 9.09 -10.35
C ASP A 277 18.02 8.96 -9.87
N PRO A 278 17.78 8.71 -8.57
CA PRO A 278 16.44 8.46 -8.06
C PRO A 278 15.59 9.74 -7.89
N SER A 279 16.04 10.87 -8.41
CA SER A 279 15.36 12.17 -8.24
C SER A 279 14.00 12.26 -8.94
N ASP A 280 13.71 11.36 -9.89
CA ASP A 280 12.43 11.23 -10.59
C ASP A 280 11.52 10.14 -10.00
N GLY A 281 11.98 9.44 -8.96
CA GLY A 281 11.25 8.38 -8.26
C GLY A 281 10.63 8.82 -6.93
N ILE A 282 9.95 7.87 -6.29
CA ILE A 282 9.40 8.07 -4.95
C ILE A 282 10.50 8.14 -3.88
N ASP A 283 10.24 8.87 -2.79
CA ASP A 283 11.19 9.06 -1.70
C ASP A 283 11.12 7.96 -0.63
N GLY A 284 10.31 6.92 -0.83
CA GLY A 284 10.23 5.80 0.10
C GLY A 284 8.92 5.05 0.09
N TRP A 285 8.75 4.20 1.12
CA TRP A 285 7.63 3.28 1.25
C TRP A 285 7.07 3.25 2.67
N ARG A 286 5.76 3.20 2.77
CA ARG A 286 5.07 2.69 3.96
C ARG A 286 4.69 1.23 3.69
N LEU A 287 5.00 0.33 4.62
CA LEU A 287 4.80 -1.11 4.45
C LEU A 287 3.61 -1.56 5.28
N ASP A 288 2.58 -2.06 4.58
CA ASP A 288 1.32 -2.53 5.16
C ASP A 288 1.51 -3.82 5.95
N VAL A 289 0.82 -3.93 7.10
CA VAL A 289 0.85 -5.08 8.02
C VAL A 289 2.23 -5.74 8.17
N ALA A 290 3.25 -4.90 8.33
CA ALA A 290 4.65 -5.29 8.25
C ALA A 290 5.06 -6.34 9.30
N GLU A 291 4.34 -6.44 10.40
CA GLU A 291 4.56 -7.46 11.43
C GLU A 291 4.13 -8.87 10.99
N MET A 292 3.29 -8.98 9.96
CA MET A 292 2.83 -10.27 9.42
C MET A 292 3.78 -10.85 8.37
N VAL A 293 4.65 -10.03 7.80
CA VAL A 293 5.64 -10.45 6.80
C VAL A 293 6.99 -10.71 7.46
N ARG A 294 7.71 -11.74 7.02
CA ARG A 294 9.00 -12.13 7.58
C ARG A 294 10.02 -11.00 7.54
N LYS A 295 10.77 -10.84 8.63
CA LYS A 295 11.81 -9.81 8.75
C LYS A 295 12.95 -10.00 7.75
N GLU A 296 13.20 -11.24 7.34
CA GLU A 296 14.17 -11.60 6.32
C GLU A 296 13.83 -10.94 4.97
N PHE A 297 12.55 -10.96 4.58
CA PHE A 297 12.08 -10.26 3.39
C PHE A 297 12.28 -8.75 3.52
N TRP A 298 11.95 -8.16 4.68
CA TRP A 298 12.11 -6.72 4.89
C TRP A 298 13.57 -6.26 4.86
N ARG A 299 14.52 -7.12 5.28
CA ARG A 299 15.97 -6.83 5.15
C ARG A 299 16.39 -6.74 3.69
N ASP A 300 15.92 -7.68 2.87
CA ASP A 300 16.20 -7.65 1.43
C ASP A 300 15.48 -6.48 0.75
N PHE A 301 14.21 -6.23 1.11
CA PHE A 301 13.46 -5.10 0.61
C PHE A 301 14.17 -3.76 0.90
N ARG A 302 14.62 -3.56 2.16
CA ARG A 302 15.43 -2.39 2.50
C ARG A 302 16.66 -2.27 1.63
N LYS A 303 17.36 -3.38 1.42
CA LYS A 303 18.55 -3.39 0.58
C LYS A 303 18.21 -2.97 -0.84
N TRP A 304 17.19 -3.55 -1.45
CA TRP A 304 16.76 -3.18 -2.82
C TRP A 304 16.39 -1.71 -2.93
N VAL A 305 15.64 -1.19 -1.98
CA VAL A 305 15.23 0.23 -1.97
C VAL A 305 16.46 1.14 -1.84
N ARG A 306 17.39 0.81 -0.93
CA ARG A 306 18.59 1.61 -0.69
C ARG A 306 19.64 1.49 -1.80
N ASP A 307 19.65 0.38 -2.53
CA ASP A 307 20.49 0.22 -3.73
C ASP A 307 20.00 1.14 -4.86
N VAL A 308 18.69 1.44 -4.93
CA VAL A 308 18.08 2.37 -5.90
C VAL A 308 18.17 3.82 -5.38
N ASN A 309 17.70 4.08 -4.18
CA ASN A 309 17.69 5.41 -3.56
C ASN A 309 18.26 5.34 -2.12
N PRO A 310 19.53 5.74 -1.92
CA PRO A 310 20.17 5.72 -0.59
C PRO A 310 19.46 6.57 0.46
N GLU A 311 18.68 7.58 0.06
CA GLU A 311 17.94 8.49 0.94
C GLU A 311 16.45 8.15 1.02
N ALA A 312 16.01 6.99 0.51
CA ALA A 312 14.62 6.57 0.61
C ALA A 312 14.23 6.25 2.07
N TYR A 313 13.05 6.66 2.48
CA TYR A 313 12.51 6.42 3.81
C TYR A 313 11.62 5.19 3.85
N LEU A 314 11.80 4.35 4.86
CA LEU A 314 11.01 3.14 5.07
C LEU A 314 10.31 3.18 6.43
N THR A 315 8.98 3.17 6.41
CA THR A 315 8.18 3.07 7.64
C THR A 315 7.26 1.85 7.58
N GLY A 316 7.26 1.04 8.63
CA GLY A 316 6.44 -0.16 8.74
C GLY A 316 5.18 0.08 9.58
N GLU A 317 4.08 -0.53 9.16
CA GLU A 317 2.93 -0.66 10.03
C GLU A 317 3.16 -1.85 10.97
N VAL A 318 3.37 -1.56 12.24
CA VAL A 318 3.50 -2.56 13.32
C VAL A 318 2.52 -2.18 14.40
N TRP A 319 1.42 -2.90 14.49
CA TRP A 319 0.25 -2.44 15.24
C TRP A 319 -0.15 -3.38 16.40
N TRP A 320 -1.42 -3.81 16.49
CA TRP A 320 -1.88 -4.65 17.59
C TRP A 320 -1.56 -6.12 17.37
N LYS A 321 -0.94 -6.72 18.40
CA LYS A 321 -0.87 -8.18 18.54
C LYS A 321 -2.23 -8.78 18.96
N ASP A 322 -2.97 -8.04 19.79
CA ASP A 322 -4.32 -8.37 20.24
C ASP A 322 -5.13 -7.08 20.35
N PHE A 323 -5.91 -6.79 19.33
CA PHE A 323 -6.72 -5.57 19.24
C PHE A 323 -7.77 -5.50 20.34
N HIS A 324 -8.43 -6.61 20.67
CA HIS A 324 -9.50 -6.65 21.67
C HIS A 324 -9.01 -6.34 23.09
N ASN A 325 -7.79 -6.75 23.39
CA ASN A 325 -7.15 -6.49 24.69
C ASN A 325 -6.20 -5.27 24.65
N ASN A 326 -6.17 -4.54 23.56
CA ASN A 326 -5.28 -3.39 23.34
C ASN A 326 -3.79 -3.70 23.59
N VAL A 327 -3.34 -4.89 23.17
CA VAL A 327 -1.95 -5.31 23.26
C VAL A 327 -1.25 -5.05 21.94
N MET A 328 -0.33 -4.08 21.92
CA MET A 328 0.46 -3.74 20.74
C MET A 328 1.73 -4.60 20.65
N PHE A 329 2.20 -4.83 19.42
CA PHE A 329 3.54 -5.40 19.21
C PHE A 329 4.63 -4.50 19.80
N ASN A 330 5.73 -5.10 20.24
CA ASN A 330 6.97 -4.37 20.48
C ASN A 330 7.67 -4.14 19.13
N ALA A 331 7.73 -2.91 18.68
CA ALA A 331 8.31 -2.53 17.38
C ALA A 331 9.85 -2.58 17.34
N ALA A 332 10.53 -2.65 18.48
CA ALA A 332 12.00 -2.63 18.56
C ALA A 332 12.70 -3.63 17.60
N PRO A 333 12.19 -4.85 17.35
CA PRO A 333 12.83 -5.77 16.42
C PRO A 333 12.85 -5.34 14.95
N TRP A 334 12.04 -4.35 14.56
CA TRP A 334 12.01 -3.78 13.21
C TRP A 334 12.83 -2.48 13.09
N LEU A 335 13.33 -1.96 14.23
CA LEU A 335 14.04 -0.67 14.32
C LEU A 335 15.52 -0.84 14.71
N GLN A 336 16.15 -1.94 14.28
CA GLN A 336 17.57 -2.21 14.57
C GLN A 336 18.51 -1.61 13.52
N GLY A 337 17.99 -0.86 12.55
CA GLY A 337 18.75 -0.26 11.45
C GLY A 337 18.87 -1.13 10.20
N ASP A 338 18.35 -2.35 10.25
CA ASP A 338 18.42 -3.35 9.18
C ASP A 338 17.09 -3.56 8.43
N ILE A 339 15.98 -3.00 8.94
CA ILE A 339 14.65 -3.15 8.35
C ILE A 339 14.02 -1.78 8.05
N PHE A 340 13.43 -1.11 9.05
CA PHE A 340 12.76 0.16 8.87
C PHE A 340 13.49 1.32 9.55
N ASP A 341 13.28 2.52 9.03
CA ASP A 341 13.74 3.76 9.62
C ASP A 341 12.81 4.19 10.76
N ALA A 342 11.53 3.87 10.64
CA ALA A 342 10.50 4.10 11.64
C ALA A 342 9.37 3.07 11.54
N VAL A 343 8.45 3.14 12.51
CA VAL A 343 7.14 2.49 12.43
C VAL A 343 6.04 3.51 12.71
N MET A 344 4.83 3.24 12.21
CA MET A 344 3.66 4.05 12.54
C MET A 344 3.41 4.02 14.05
N ASN A 345 3.34 5.20 14.68
CA ASN A 345 3.30 5.30 16.13
C ASN A 345 1.87 5.20 16.69
N TYR A 346 1.29 4.00 16.63
CA TYR A 346 -0.05 3.72 17.17
C TYR A 346 -0.17 3.97 18.66
N ARG A 347 0.91 3.78 19.45
CA ARG A 347 0.90 4.08 20.90
C ARG A 347 0.71 5.56 21.14
N PHE A 348 1.38 6.41 20.37
CA PHE A 348 1.20 7.85 20.46
C PHE A 348 -0.23 8.25 20.09
N ALA A 349 -0.75 7.71 18.97
CA ALA A 349 -2.10 7.99 18.50
C ALA A 349 -3.16 7.58 19.56
N ASP A 350 -3.07 6.37 20.11
CA ASP A 350 -3.96 5.89 21.18
C ASP A 350 -3.89 6.77 22.43
N ALA A 351 -2.69 7.12 22.86
CA ALA A 351 -2.48 7.99 24.02
C ALA A 351 -3.09 9.40 23.79
N MET A 352 -2.90 9.98 22.61
CA MET A 352 -3.46 11.30 22.26
C MET A 352 -4.99 11.26 22.18
N LEU A 353 -5.55 10.22 21.54
CA LEU A 353 -7.01 10.02 21.49
C LEU A 353 -7.60 9.93 22.89
N LYS A 354 -7.03 9.13 23.78
CA LYS A 354 -7.47 8.99 25.17
C LYS A 354 -7.32 10.29 25.97
N ALA A 355 -6.26 11.07 25.70
CA ALA A 355 -6.03 12.31 26.44
C ALA A 355 -7.00 13.44 26.03
N PHE A 356 -7.36 13.54 24.75
CA PHE A 356 -8.00 14.75 24.22
C PHE A 356 -9.36 14.52 23.54
N VAL A 357 -9.64 13.31 23.08
CA VAL A 357 -10.84 13.03 22.26
C VAL A 357 -11.81 12.07 22.94
N ASP A 358 -11.32 10.98 23.51
CA ASP A 358 -12.15 9.94 24.10
C ASP A 358 -12.77 10.43 25.40
N LYS A 359 -14.13 10.44 25.44
CA LYS A 359 -14.89 10.83 26.62
C LYS A 359 -15.12 9.67 27.59
N LYS A 360 -15.01 8.43 27.11
CA LYS A 360 -15.31 7.24 27.89
C LYS A 360 -14.09 6.74 28.67
N ASP A 361 -12.94 6.70 27.99
CA ASP A 361 -11.68 6.22 28.55
C ASP A 361 -10.65 7.37 28.72
N GLN A 362 -11.16 8.59 28.97
CA GLN A 362 -10.34 9.78 29.05
C GLN A 362 -9.31 9.70 30.17
N ILE A 363 -8.07 9.91 29.81
CA ILE A 363 -6.96 10.07 30.77
C ILE A 363 -6.67 11.56 31.00
N LYS A 364 -6.05 11.87 32.14
CA LYS A 364 -5.54 13.23 32.37
C LYS A 364 -4.30 13.47 31.50
N PRO A 365 -4.13 14.67 30.92
CA PRO A 365 -2.91 15.00 30.16
C PRO A 365 -1.61 14.72 30.93
N SER A 366 -1.62 14.87 32.28
CA SER A 366 -0.49 14.54 33.14
C SER A 366 -0.13 13.03 33.22
N GLN A 367 -0.97 12.15 32.64
CA GLN A 367 -0.72 10.71 32.56
C GLN A 367 -0.18 10.31 31.20
N LEU A 368 -0.13 11.24 30.23
CA LEU A 368 0.32 11.00 28.87
C LEU A 368 1.75 10.42 28.83
N ASP A 369 2.63 10.99 29.62
CA ASP A 369 4.03 10.56 29.80
C ASP A 369 4.23 9.07 30.17
N LYS A 370 3.19 8.45 30.76
CA LYS A 370 3.25 7.04 31.16
C LYS A 370 2.80 6.10 30.06
N LEU A 371 2.17 6.62 28.99
CA LEU A 371 1.65 5.86 27.87
C LEU A 371 2.58 5.98 26.64
N LEU A 372 3.39 7.00 26.60
CA LEU A 372 4.44 7.22 25.59
C LEU A 372 5.75 6.55 26.02
#